data_2a9f4451b9f929a267565418c20ec84f
#
_entry.id   2a9f4451b9f929a267565418c20ec84f
#
_cell.length_a   1.000
_cell.length_b   1.000
_cell.length_c   1.000
_cell.angle_alpha   90.00
_cell.angle_beta   90.00
_cell.angle_gamma   90.00
#
_symmetry.space_group_name_H-M   'P 1'
#
loop_
_entity.id
_entity.type
_entity.pdbx_description
1 polymer ?
#
loop_
_entity_poly.entity_id
_entity_poly.type
_entity_poly.pdbx_seq_one_letter_code
_entity_poly.pdbx_strand_id
1 'polypeptide(L)'
;MKTRLLVAVVACCVALSSGVRAETIMAGTAAGLDEDSIALQGQRVRLWGIDAPSVDQTCKRGGKNWTCGRDAARALSGLVTGKTVRCLVIVEDKLRRLIVGDCTLGGESLSRWMIRNGWAVMNPRQTDAYAKEEAEAKEAKRGVWASEFEMPWDWRIRQRMKGKAP
;
A
#
# COMPACT_ATOMS: atom_id res chain seq x y z
N MET A 1 -77.97 19.30 4.17
CA MET A 1 -76.76 19.43 3.30
C MET A 1 -75.53 19.19 4.16
N LYS A 2 -74.88 18.05 4.01
CA LYS A 2 -73.66 17.69 4.80
C LYS A 2 -72.46 17.73 3.85
N THR A 3 -71.64 18.75 3.98
CA THR A 3 -70.41 18.95 3.19
C THR A 3 -69.32 18.12 3.79
N ARG A 4 -68.81 17.09 3.04
CA ARG A 4 -67.68 16.26 3.42
C ARG A 4 -66.39 16.93 2.94
N LEU A 5 -65.52 17.32 3.88
CA LEU A 5 -64.19 17.83 3.62
C LEU A 5 -63.26 16.68 3.38
N LEU A 6 -62.74 16.52 2.15
CA LEU A 6 -61.67 15.55 1.80
C LEU A 6 -60.33 16.16 2.12
N VAL A 7 -59.65 15.62 3.13
CA VAL A 7 -58.26 15.95 3.45
C VAL A 7 -57.35 15.06 2.62
N ALA A 8 -56.70 15.62 1.63
CA ALA A 8 -55.67 14.92 0.85
C ALA A 8 -54.36 14.91 1.62
N VAL A 9 -53.92 13.74 2.09
CA VAL A 9 -52.60 13.55 2.71
C VAL A 9 -51.59 13.37 1.59
N VAL A 10 -50.76 14.38 1.35
CA VAL A 10 -49.63 14.30 0.44
C VAL A 10 -48.47 13.61 1.19
N ALA A 11 -48.23 12.34 0.90
CA ALA A 11 -47.06 11.63 1.39
C ALA A 11 -45.80 12.11 0.64
N CYS A 12 -44.97 12.90 1.32
CA CYS A 12 -43.67 13.35 0.81
C CYS A 12 -42.66 12.22 0.95
N CYS A 13 -42.42 11.44 -0.16
CA CYS A 13 -41.35 10.47 -0.23
C CYS A 13 -39.99 11.21 -0.30
N VAL A 14 -39.33 11.35 0.84
CA VAL A 14 -37.94 11.78 0.87
C VAL A 14 -37.06 10.61 0.41
N ALA A 15 -36.64 10.64 -0.84
CA ALA A 15 -35.63 9.72 -1.37
C ALA A 15 -34.27 10.02 -0.72
N LEU A 16 -33.86 9.19 0.22
CA LEU A 16 -32.51 9.20 0.77
C LEU A 16 -31.56 8.70 -0.33
N SER A 17 -30.98 9.63 -1.08
CA SER A 17 -29.91 9.34 -2.03
C SER A 17 -28.65 8.98 -1.22
N SER A 18 -28.41 7.67 -1.00
CA SER A 18 -27.14 7.17 -0.51
C SER A 18 -26.10 7.46 -1.58
N GLY A 19 -25.30 8.51 -1.38
CA GLY A 19 -24.20 8.88 -2.26
C GLY A 19 -23.17 7.74 -2.28
N VAL A 20 -23.21 6.92 -3.31
CA VAL A 20 -22.15 5.94 -3.59
C VAL A 20 -20.91 6.74 -3.94
N ARG A 21 -19.92 6.74 -3.03
CA ARG A 21 -18.61 7.34 -3.29
C ARG A 21 -17.96 6.49 -4.39
N ALA A 22 -17.73 7.08 -5.55
CA ALA A 22 -17.05 6.40 -6.64
C ALA A 22 -15.63 6.03 -6.21
N GLU A 23 -15.29 4.75 -6.27
CA GLU A 23 -13.93 4.28 -6.06
C GLU A 23 -13.05 4.73 -7.22
N THR A 24 -11.96 5.41 -6.93
CA THR A 24 -11.00 5.82 -7.96
C THR A 24 -10.07 4.66 -8.26
N ILE A 25 -10.09 4.22 -9.52
CA ILE A 25 -9.26 3.12 -10.00
C ILE A 25 -8.26 3.65 -11.03
N MET A 26 -7.00 3.30 -10.84
CA MET A 26 -5.93 3.50 -11.81
C MET A 26 -5.55 2.15 -12.42
N ALA A 27 -5.38 2.07 -13.74
CA ALA A 27 -4.95 0.84 -14.41
C ALA A 27 -4.09 1.15 -15.62
N GLY A 28 -3.02 0.38 -15.83
CA GLY A 28 -2.12 0.57 -16.97
C GLY A 28 -0.81 -0.16 -16.81
N THR A 29 0.10 0.03 -17.77
CA THR A 29 1.45 -0.51 -17.70
C THR A 29 2.22 0.15 -16.58
N ALA A 30 2.79 -0.67 -15.68
CA ALA A 30 3.54 -0.21 -14.52
C ALA A 30 5.05 -0.33 -14.71
N ALA A 31 5.80 0.44 -13.91
CA ALA A 31 7.23 0.24 -13.67
C ALA A 31 7.51 0.35 -12.17
N GLY A 32 8.47 -0.42 -11.65
CA GLY A 32 8.94 -0.25 -10.27
C GLY A 32 9.71 1.06 -10.14
N LEU A 33 9.44 1.82 -9.07
CA LEU A 33 10.16 3.05 -8.76
C LEU A 33 11.17 2.85 -7.62
N ASP A 34 10.71 2.26 -6.54
CA ASP A 34 11.51 1.98 -5.35
C ASP A 34 10.98 0.75 -4.61
N GLU A 35 11.31 0.63 -3.31
CA GLU A 35 11.01 -0.55 -2.48
C GLU A 35 9.53 -0.78 -2.19
N ASP A 36 8.69 0.26 -2.27
CA ASP A 36 7.26 0.19 -1.95
C ASP A 36 6.35 0.96 -2.91
N SER A 37 6.89 1.46 -4.03
CA SER A 37 6.14 2.31 -4.96
C SER A 37 6.36 1.92 -6.42
N ILE A 38 5.33 2.15 -7.23
CA ILE A 38 5.33 1.93 -8.67
C ILE A 38 4.98 3.21 -9.42
N ALA A 39 5.46 3.34 -10.66
CA ALA A 39 4.96 4.32 -11.61
C ALA A 39 3.76 3.71 -12.33
N LEU A 40 2.64 4.41 -12.33
CA LEU A 40 1.42 4.04 -13.02
C LEU A 40 0.78 5.29 -13.62
N GLN A 41 0.53 5.32 -14.92
CA GLN A 41 -0.01 6.50 -15.62
C GLN A 41 0.80 7.80 -15.35
N GLY A 42 2.12 7.70 -15.29
CA GLY A 42 3.00 8.84 -15.00
C GLY A 42 2.99 9.34 -13.55
N GLN A 43 2.26 8.67 -12.65
CA GLN A 43 2.17 9.02 -11.25
C GLN A 43 2.85 7.98 -10.37
N ARG A 44 3.37 8.41 -9.21
CA ARG A 44 3.89 7.53 -8.17
C ARG A 44 2.73 7.02 -7.33
N VAL A 45 2.57 5.70 -7.28
CA VAL A 45 1.60 5.02 -6.42
C VAL A 45 2.36 4.18 -5.40
N ARG A 46 2.21 4.53 -4.14
CA ARG A 46 2.74 3.75 -3.02
C ARG A 46 1.79 2.61 -2.66
N LEU A 47 2.33 1.45 -2.42
CA LEU A 47 1.54 0.28 -2.06
C LEU A 47 0.94 0.43 -0.66
N TRP A 48 -0.35 0.16 -0.55
CA TRP A 48 -1.10 0.21 0.70
C TRP A 48 -0.72 -0.94 1.64
N GLY A 49 -0.69 -0.65 2.95
CA GLY A 49 -0.62 -1.67 4.01
C GLY A 49 0.75 -2.26 4.26
N ILE A 50 1.80 -1.80 3.57
CA ILE A 50 3.16 -2.31 3.72
C ILE A 50 4.17 -1.20 4.02
N ASP A 51 5.32 -1.62 4.51
CA ASP A 51 6.51 -0.80 4.65
C ASP A 51 7.76 -1.65 4.32
N ALA A 52 8.51 -1.26 3.31
CA ALA A 52 9.71 -1.97 2.90
C ALA A 52 10.98 -1.27 3.40
N PRO A 53 12.10 -2.01 3.60
CA PRO A 53 13.38 -1.39 3.90
C PRO A 53 13.75 -0.36 2.85
N SER A 54 14.05 0.87 3.27
CA SER A 54 14.42 1.95 2.34
C SER A 54 15.60 1.54 1.46
N VAL A 55 15.65 2.02 0.21
CA VAL A 55 16.69 1.66 -0.78
C VAL A 55 18.11 1.68 -0.20
N ASP A 56 18.40 2.63 0.69
CA ASP A 56 19.72 2.77 1.33
C ASP A 56 19.84 1.95 2.63
N GLN A 57 18.78 1.28 3.07
CA GLN A 57 18.82 0.45 4.26
C GLN A 57 19.59 -0.85 3.98
N THR A 58 20.47 -1.18 4.90
CA THR A 58 21.19 -2.45 4.92
C THR A 58 20.72 -3.32 6.08
N CYS A 59 20.70 -4.62 5.86
CA CYS A 59 20.42 -5.67 6.83
C CYS A 59 21.67 -6.52 7.06
N LYS A 60 21.69 -7.38 8.10
CA LYS A 60 22.79 -8.32 8.32
C LYS A 60 22.33 -9.75 8.15
N ARG A 61 22.94 -10.48 7.22
CA ARG A 61 22.66 -11.91 7.00
C ARG A 61 23.94 -12.70 7.23
N GLY A 62 23.92 -13.60 8.22
CA GLY A 62 25.11 -14.36 8.60
C GLY A 62 26.31 -13.47 8.94
N GLY A 63 26.09 -12.36 9.65
CA GLY A 63 27.13 -11.39 10.03
C GLY A 63 27.61 -10.46 8.91
N LYS A 64 27.16 -10.65 7.66
CA LYS A 64 27.53 -9.81 6.52
C LYS A 64 26.47 -8.78 6.19
N ASN A 65 26.87 -7.59 5.77
CA ASN A 65 25.95 -6.58 5.28
C ASN A 65 25.31 -7.01 3.96
N TRP A 66 23.98 -6.82 3.89
CA TRP A 66 23.15 -7.12 2.72
C TRP A 66 22.30 -5.89 2.36
N THR A 67 22.22 -5.55 1.08
CA THR A 67 21.46 -4.38 0.57
C THR A 67 19.97 -4.70 0.46
N CYS A 68 19.32 -5.01 1.59
CA CYS A 68 17.94 -5.48 1.63
C CYS A 68 16.94 -4.51 0.99
N GLY A 69 17.13 -3.21 1.14
CA GLY A 69 16.24 -2.21 0.51
C GLY A 69 16.34 -2.21 -1.02
N ARG A 70 17.56 -2.28 -1.58
CA ARG A 70 17.74 -2.41 -3.04
C ARG A 70 17.17 -3.70 -3.59
N ASP A 71 17.29 -4.78 -2.84
CA ASP A 71 16.76 -6.08 -3.29
C ASP A 71 15.23 -6.11 -3.22
N ALA A 72 14.61 -5.43 -2.23
CA ALA A 72 13.17 -5.22 -2.21
C ALA A 72 12.69 -4.41 -3.42
N ALA A 73 13.39 -3.30 -3.75
CA ALA A 73 13.08 -2.49 -4.93
C ALA A 73 13.22 -3.29 -6.24
N ARG A 74 14.28 -4.11 -6.38
CA ARG A 74 14.46 -4.98 -7.54
C ARG A 74 13.36 -6.04 -7.64
N ALA A 75 12.96 -6.61 -6.50
CA ALA A 75 11.91 -7.62 -6.46
C ALA A 75 10.56 -7.03 -6.95
N LEU A 76 10.19 -5.85 -6.45
CA LEU A 76 8.97 -5.16 -6.91
C LEU A 76 9.08 -4.78 -8.39
N SER A 77 10.20 -4.20 -8.81
CA SER A 77 10.43 -3.83 -10.21
C SER A 77 10.34 -5.03 -11.15
N GLY A 78 10.98 -6.14 -10.81
CA GLY A 78 10.91 -7.38 -11.59
C GLY A 78 9.49 -7.97 -11.66
N LEU A 79 8.69 -7.76 -10.62
CA LEU A 79 7.31 -8.23 -10.59
C LEU A 79 6.42 -7.42 -11.55
N VAL A 80 6.54 -6.09 -11.59
CA VAL A 80 5.53 -5.21 -12.22
C VAL A 80 5.94 -4.59 -13.55
N THR A 81 7.25 -4.44 -13.83
CA THR A 81 7.71 -3.67 -14.99
C THR A 81 7.21 -4.25 -16.32
N GLY A 82 6.56 -3.41 -17.12
CA GLY A 82 5.97 -3.78 -18.40
C GLY A 82 4.64 -4.53 -18.31
N LYS A 83 4.12 -4.74 -17.09
CA LYS A 83 2.85 -5.46 -16.90
C LYS A 83 1.70 -4.50 -16.55
N THR A 84 0.49 -4.92 -16.87
CA THR A 84 -0.72 -4.16 -16.52
C THR A 84 -1.07 -4.38 -15.06
N VAL A 85 -0.99 -3.32 -14.27
CA VAL A 85 -1.36 -3.26 -12.86
C VAL A 85 -2.65 -2.46 -12.71
N ARG A 86 -3.50 -2.86 -11.77
CA ARG A 86 -4.72 -2.16 -11.37
C ARG A 86 -4.59 -1.76 -9.91
N CYS A 87 -4.83 -0.50 -9.58
CA CYS A 87 -4.80 0.03 -8.21
C CYS A 87 -6.14 0.68 -7.85
N LEU A 88 -6.71 0.28 -6.73
CA LEU A 88 -7.74 1.02 -6.04
C LEU A 88 -7.05 2.13 -5.23
N VAL A 89 -7.38 3.39 -5.50
CA VAL A 89 -6.81 4.53 -4.77
C VAL A 89 -7.46 4.60 -3.38
N ILE A 90 -6.65 4.43 -2.34
CA ILE A 90 -7.07 4.51 -0.93
C ILE A 90 -6.89 5.93 -0.40
N VAL A 91 -5.75 6.56 -0.73
CA VAL A 91 -5.43 7.93 -0.35
C VAL A 91 -4.90 8.67 -1.57
N GLU A 92 -5.42 9.88 -1.78
CA GLU A 92 -4.88 10.84 -2.74
C GLU A 92 -4.65 12.19 -2.03
N ASP A 93 -3.38 12.57 -1.89
CA ASP A 93 -2.97 13.90 -1.40
C ASP A 93 -2.33 14.67 -2.56
N LYS A 94 -3.13 15.53 -3.20
CA LYS A 94 -2.70 16.33 -4.36
C LYS A 94 -1.60 17.33 -4.01
N LEU A 95 -1.60 17.87 -2.78
CA LEU A 95 -0.61 18.84 -2.34
C LEU A 95 0.78 18.20 -2.21
N ARG A 96 0.83 16.96 -1.70
CA ARG A 96 2.07 16.18 -1.53
C ARG A 96 2.39 15.30 -2.74
N ARG A 97 1.53 15.27 -3.75
CA ARG A 97 1.62 14.35 -4.90
C ARG A 97 1.75 12.89 -4.44
N LEU A 98 1.01 12.54 -3.41
CA LEU A 98 1.03 11.21 -2.83
C LEU A 98 -0.26 10.47 -3.21
N ILE A 99 -0.11 9.35 -3.88
CA ILE A 99 -1.17 8.37 -4.09
C ILE A 99 -0.77 7.12 -3.32
N VAL A 100 -1.69 6.58 -2.52
CA VAL A 100 -1.54 5.28 -1.89
C VAL A 100 -2.65 4.40 -2.43
N GLY A 101 -2.30 3.21 -2.91
CA GLY A 101 -3.25 2.32 -3.57
C GLY A 101 -3.09 0.87 -3.18
N ASP A 102 -4.21 0.15 -3.13
CA ASP A 102 -4.23 -1.31 -3.12
C ASP A 102 -4.14 -1.80 -4.57
N CYS A 103 -2.98 -2.34 -4.90
CA CYS A 103 -2.60 -2.65 -6.28
C CYS A 103 -2.57 -4.15 -6.52
N THR A 104 -3.08 -4.57 -7.68
CA THR A 104 -3.11 -5.97 -8.10
C THR A 104 -2.49 -6.17 -9.47
N LEU A 105 -1.85 -7.33 -9.65
CA LEU A 105 -1.34 -7.85 -10.92
C LEU A 105 -1.96 -9.22 -11.18
N GLY A 106 -2.78 -9.33 -12.24
CA GLY A 106 -3.47 -10.60 -12.53
C GLY A 106 -4.38 -11.08 -11.40
N GLY A 107 -4.91 -10.17 -10.57
CA GLY A 107 -5.75 -10.49 -9.41
C GLY A 107 -4.97 -10.74 -8.11
N GLU A 108 -3.65 -10.87 -8.13
CA GLU A 108 -2.82 -10.98 -6.92
C GLU A 108 -2.44 -9.60 -6.37
N SER A 109 -2.63 -9.37 -5.06
CA SER A 109 -2.20 -8.14 -4.39
C SER A 109 -0.68 -8.05 -4.36
N LEU A 110 -0.14 -6.92 -4.85
CA LEU A 110 1.30 -6.62 -4.81
C LEU A 110 1.80 -6.51 -3.37
N SER A 111 1.04 -5.88 -2.49
CA SER A 111 1.37 -5.78 -1.07
C SER A 111 1.49 -7.14 -0.41
N ARG A 112 0.51 -8.03 -0.65
CA ARG A 112 0.53 -9.41 -0.15
C ARG A 112 1.72 -10.19 -0.66
N TRP A 113 2.04 -10.05 -1.95
CA TRP A 113 3.20 -10.70 -2.54
C TRP A 113 4.52 -10.22 -1.91
N MET A 114 4.68 -8.91 -1.71
CA MET A 114 5.87 -8.34 -1.07
C MET A 114 6.07 -8.86 0.35
N ILE A 115 5.00 -8.92 1.15
CA ILE A 115 5.05 -9.45 2.53
C ILE A 115 5.35 -10.94 2.55
N ARG A 116 4.63 -11.75 1.75
CA ARG A 116 4.80 -13.21 1.70
C ARG A 116 6.23 -13.62 1.35
N ASN A 117 6.90 -12.82 0.52
CA ASN A 117 8.29 -13.06 0.12
C ASN A 117 9.31 -12.36 1.03
N GLY A 118 8.86 -11.66 2.07
CA GLY A 118 9.72 -10.98 3.04
C GLY A 118 10.46 -9.76 2.46
N TRP A 119 9.94 -9.14 1.41
CA TRP A 119 10.48 -7.90 0.85
C TRP A 119 9.96 -6.65 1.55
N ALA A 120 8.84 -6.78 2.25
CA ALA A 120 8.23 -5.73 3.08
C ALA A 120 7.69 -6.33 4.37
N VAL A 121 7.42 -5.47 5.35
CA VAL A 121 6.70 -5.77 6.57
C VAL A 121 5.30 -5.17 6.51
N MET A 122 4.35 -5.75 7.20
CA MET A 122 3.01 -5.18 7.32
C MET A 122 3.07 -3.87 8.12
N ASN A 123 2.36 -2.85 7.66
CA ASN A 123 2.20 -1.61 8.39
C ASN A 123 0.96 -1.70 9.31
N PRO A 124 1.12 -1.96 10.62
CA PRO A 124 0.00 -2.19 11.51
C PRO A 124 -0.86 -0.93 11.78
N ARG A 125 -0.37 0.25 11.37
CA ARG A 125 -1.15 1.50 11.45
C ARG A 125 -2.14 1.65 10.30
N GLN A 126 -1.99 0.85 9.25
CA GLN A 126 -2.84 0.89 8.06
C GLN A 126 -3.79 -0.31 7.99
N THR A 127 -3.30 -1.52 8.30
CA THR A 127 -4.08 -2.75 8.17
C THR A 127 -3.46 -3.90 8.95
N ASP A 128 -4.27 -4.91 9.25
CA ASP A 128 -3.87 -6.24 9.76
C ASP A 128 -4.10 -7.36 8.72
N ALA A 129 -4.59 -7.00 7.53
CA ALA A 129 -5.01 -7.94 6.48
C ALA A 129 -3.89 -8.86 5.95
N TYR A 130 -2.62 -8.58 6.28
CA TYR A 130 -1.46 -9.35 5.83
C TYR A 130 -0.74 -10.07 6.97
N ALA A 131 -1.35 -10.15 8.16
CA ALA A 131 -0.74 -10.75 9.34
C ALA A 131 -0.35 -12.22 9.13
N LYS A 132 -1.19 -12.97 8.38
CA LYS A 132 -0.93 -14.38 8.05
C LYS A 132 0.30 -14.52 7.16
N GLU A 133 0.36 -13.77 6.07
CA GLU A 133 1.47 -13.80 5.12
C GLU A 133 2.79 -13.36 5.76
N GLU A 134 2.74 -12.40 6.67
CA GLU A 134 3.91 -11.98 7.43
C GLU A 134 4.38 -13.07 8.40
N ALA A 135 3.47 -13.74 9.10
CA ALA A 135 3.79 -14.87 9.98
C ALA A 135 4.47 -16.02 9.20
N GLU A 136 3.91 -16.38 8.04
CA GLU A 136 4.48 -17.39 7.14
C GLU A 136 5.87 -17.00 6.62
N ALA A 137 6.08 -15.71 6.30
CA ALA A 137 7.39 -15.21 5.86
C ALA A 137 8.43 -15.24 6.98
N LYS A 138 8.04 -14.93 8.23
CA LYS A 138 8.87 -15.02 9.42
C LYS A 138 9.29 -16.46 9.72
N GLU A 139 8.34 -17.38 9.76
CA GLU A 139 8.59 -18.81 10.00
C GLU A 139 9.52 -19.40 8.95
N ALA A 140 9.27 -19.11 7.68
CA ALA A 140 10.08 -19.59 6.57
C ALA A 140 11.38 -18.79 6.36
N LYS A 141 11.67 -17.77 7.21
CA LYS A 141 12.86 -16.91 7.11
C LYS A 141 13.04 -16.33 5.71
N ARG A 142 11.97 -15.84 5.09
CA ARG A 142 12.03 -15.24 3.75
C ARG A 142 12.51 -13.79 3.80
N GLY A 143 13.29 -13.39 2.79
CA GLY A 143 13.71 -12.00 2.59
C GLY A 143 14.40 -11.41 3.83
N VAL A 144 13.88 -10.32 4.36
CA VAL A 144 14.41 -9.62 5.56
C VAL A 144 14.35 -10.48 6.81
N TRP A 145 13.40 -11.42 6.91
CA TRP A 145 13.24 -12.31 8.06
C TRP A 145 14.36 -13.36 8.19
N ALA A 146 15.20 -13.52 7.15
CA ALA A 146 16.45 -14.30 7.21
C ALA A 146 17.64 -13.48 7.71
N SER A 147 17.43 -12.29 8.23
CA SER A 147 18.48 -11.33 8.61
C SER A 147 18.13 -10.58 9.88
N GLU A 148 19.15 -9.97 10.48
CA GLU A 148 18.96 -8.92 11.49
C GLU A 148 18.69 -7.61 10.74
N PHE A 149 17.59 -6.94 11.05
CA PHE A 149 17.23 -5.66 10.44
C PHE A 149 16.47 -4.78 11.42
N GLU A 150 16.58 -3.49 11.22
CA GLU A 150 15.75 -2.49 11.89
C GLU A 150 14.44 -2.33 11.12
N MET A 151 13.32 -2.13 11.82
CA MET A 151 12.05 -1.86 11.14
C MET A 151 12.16 -0.63 10.22
N PRO A 152 11.58 -0.67 9.01
CA PRO A 152 11.77 0.40 8.03
C PRO A 152 11.42 1.79 8.56
N TRP A 153 10.33 1.91 9.33
CA TRP A 153 9.93 3.19 9.94
C TRP A 153 10.91 3.68 11.01
N ASP A 154 11.49 2.79 11.84
CA ASP A 154 12.47 3.16 12.88
C ASP A 154 13.79 3.59 12.22
N TRP A 155 14.23 2.87 11.19
CA TRP A 155 15.40 3.24 10.41
C TRP A 155 15.25 4.65 9.82
N ARG A 156 14.10 4.98 9.20
CA ARG A 156 13.85 6.32 8.65
C ARG A 156 13.81 7.40 9.72
N ILE A 157 13.24 7.11 10.90
CA ILE A 157 13.27 8.04 12.05
C ILE A 157 14.73 8.31 12.45
N ARG A 158 15.52 7.26 12.63
CA ARG A 158 16.94 7.37 12.98
C ARG A 158 17.76 8.15 11.95
N GLN A 159 17.53 7.95 10.64
CA GLN A 159 18.22 8.72 9.60
C GLN A 159 17.87 10.21 9.65
N ARG A 160 16.58 10.54 9.87
CA ARG A 160 16.16 11.95 10.03
C ARG A 160 16.81 12.62 11.25
N MET A 161 16.98 11.88 12.34
CA MET A 161 17.68 12.40 13.53
C MET A 161 19.15 12.66 13.25
N LYS A 162 19.84 11.77 12.54
CA LYS A 162 21.24 11.96 12.14
C LYS A 162 21.43 13.17 11.22
N GLY A 163 20.53 13.40 10.27
CA GLY A 163 20.59 14.57 9.37
C GLY A 163 20.22 15.90 10.02
N LYS A 164 19.74 15.88 11.28
CA LYS A 164 19.44 17.07 12.10
C LYS A 164 20.50 17.32 13.19
N ALA A 165 21.49 16.46 13.31
CA ALA A 165 22.62 16.73 14.19
C ALA A 165 23.44 17.90 13.62
N PRO A 166 23.82 18.91 14.44
CA PRO A 166 24.58 20.08 14.02
C PRO A 166 25.97 19.72 13.51
#